data_32711cbb3a035c7b39b9675591af5d72
#
_entry.id   32711cbb3a035c7b39b9675591af5d72
#
_cell.length_a   1.000
_cell.length_b   1.000
_cell.length_c   1.000
_cell.angle_alpha   90.00
_cell.angle_beta   90.00
_cell.angle_gamma   90.00
#
_symmetry.space_group_name_H-M   'P 1'
#
loop_
_entity.id
_entity.type
_entity.pdbx_description
1 polymer ?
#
loop_
_entity_poly.entity_id
_entity_poly.type
_entity_poly.pdbx_seq_one_letter_code
_entity_poly.pdbx_strand_id
1 'polypeptide(L)'
;QAHSAGVFGGNYGAIYEAARILNEFRVRLVGEPGLTFNPGFIAGGTTAVGDSTGYTFEVHGKTNIISPITVVKGDLRFQSEAQKERARGVMREIVAKHLPGTDASITFDDSYPAMPLTPGGATILAQYDSVSRALGYPAVRAQDANRRGAGDLSFVAPYIPGMDGLGALGGGGHS
;
A
#
# COMPACT_ATOMS: atom_id res chain seq x y z
N GLN A 1 30.05 -5.85 7.95
CA GLN A 1 30.02 -6.13 6.51
C GLN A 1 30.66 -7.49 6.26
N ALA A 2 29.99 -8.35 5.52
CA ALA A 2 30.48 -9.68 5.17
C ALA A 2 30.73 -9.79 3.66
N HIS A 3 31.67 -10.62 3.28
CA HIS A 3 31.98 -10.89 1.87
C HIS A 3 30.89 -11.77 1.24
N SER A 4 30.57 -11.51 -0.04
CA SER A 4 29.51 -12.22 -0.79
C SER A 4 29.67 -13.73 -0.84
N ALA A 5 30.87 -14.25 -0.75
CA ALA A 5 31.12 -15.70 -0.71
C ALA A 5 30.44 -16.41 0.48
N GLY A 6 30.14 -15.70 1.55
CA GLY A 6 29.46 -16.22 2.74
C GLY A 6 27.92 -16.15 2.70
N VAL A 7 27.30 -15.66 1.63
CA VAL A 7 25.87 -15.37 1.58
C VAL A 7 24.99 -16.57 1.90
N PHE A 8 25.31 -17.77 1.41
CA PHE A 8 24.57 -18.98 1.71
C PHE A 8 25.11 -19.77 2.92
N GLY A 9 26.13 -19.24 3.61
CA GLY A 9 26.67 -19.79 4.85
C GLY A 9 25.97 -19.32 6.12
N GLY A 10 24.75 -18.78 6.01
CA GLY A 10 23.96 -18.33 7.15
C GLY A 10 23.87 -16.81 7.33
N ASN A 11 24.20 -16.04 6.30
CA ASN A 11 24.06 -14.58 6.31
C ASN A 11 23.54 -14.07 4.96
N TYR A 12 22.25 -14.13 4.77
CA TYR A 12 21.61 -13.79 3.49
C TYR A 12 21.65 -12.29 3.16
N GLY A 13 21.67 -11.41 4.15
CA GLY A 13 21.69 -9.97 3.98
C GLY A 13 20.32 -9.36 3.68
N ALA A 14 20.26 -8.04 3.78
CA ALA A 14 18.99 -7.29 3.79
C ALA A 14 18.24 -7.33 2.45
N ILE A 15 18.94 -7.48 1.31
CA ILE A 15 18.27 -7.55 -0.01
C ILE A 15 17.50 -8.87 -0.15
N TYR A 16 18.06 -10.01 0.24
CA TYR A 16 17.35 -11.28 0.22
C TYR A 16 16.19 -11.29 1.20
N GLU A 17 16.37 -10.72 2.40
CA GLU A 17 15.30 -10.62 3.37
C GLU A 17 14.14 -9.76 2.85
N ALA A 18 14.41 -8.61 2.26
CA ALA A 18 13.40 -7.76 1.65
C ALA A 18 12.67 -8.49 0.50
N ALA A 19 13.40 -9.21 -0.35
CA ALA A 19 12.81 -10.00 -1.43
C ALA A 19 11.87 -11.10 -0.90
N ARG A 20 12.27 -11.81 0.18
CA ARG A 20 11.44 -12.80 0.85
C ARG A 20 10.15 -12.16 1.38
N ILE A 21 10.27 -11.07 2.14
CA ILE A 21 9.14 -10.36 2.74
C ILE A 21 8.16 -9.91 1.65
N LEU A 22 8.66 -9.26 0.60
CA LEU A 22 7.80 -8.77 -0.49
C LEU A 22 7.10 -9.91 -1.23
N ASN A 23 7.79 -11.02 -1.47
CA ASN A 23 7.14 -12.18 -2.09
C ASN A 23 6.08 -12.80 -1.19
N GLU A 24 6.32 -12.92 0.12
CA GLU A 24 5.34 -13.40 1.08
C GLU A 24 4.13 -12.45 1.18
N PHE A 25 4.32 -11.14 1.16
CA PHE A 25 3.22 -10.17 1.08
C PHE A 25 2.38 -10.42 -0.17
N ARG A 26 3.02 -10.56 -1.34
CA ARG A 26 2.34 -10.85 -2.59
C ARG A 26 1.53 -12.16 -2.51
N VAL A 27 2.11 -13.22 -1.97
CA VAL A 27 1.45 -14.54 -1.91
C VAL A 27 0.30 -14.56 -0.91
N ARG A 28 0.47 -13.96 0.27
CA ARG A 28 -0.49 -14.06 1.36
C ARG A 28 -1.61 -13.00 1.34
N LEU A 29 -1.40 -11.87 0.64
CA LEU A 29 -2.38 -10.80 0.54
C LEU A 29 -3.12 -10.77 -0.80
N VAL A 30 -2.66 -11.51 -1.82
CA VAL A 30 -3.32 -11.58 -3.12
C VAL A 30 -4.68 -12.29 -3.02
N GLY A 31 -5.66 -11.79 -3.76
CA GLY A 31 -6.98 -12.44 -3.89
C GLY A 31 -8.02 -12.01 -2.87
N GLU A 32 -7.69 -11.22 -1.86
CA GLU A 32 -8.69 -10.60 -1.00
C GLU A 32 -9.31 -9.39 -1.72
N PRO A 33 -10.65 -9.39 -1.99
CA PRO A 33 -11.28 -8.33 -2.76
C PRO A 33 -11.07 -6.95 -2.15
N GLY A 34 -10.61 -6.00 -2.97
CA GLY A 34 -10.36 -4.63 -2.56
C GLY A 34 -9.16 -4.41 -1.65
N LEU A 35 -8.36 -5.44 -1.38
CA LEU A 35 -7.07 -5.31 -0.73
C LEU A 35 -5.98 -5.26 -1.79
N THR A 36 -5.12 -4.25 -1.72
CA THR A 36 -3.92 -4.17 -2.57
C THR A 36 -2.73 -3.68 -1.77
N PHE A 37 -1.57 -4.23 -2.06
CA PHE A 37 -0.29 -3.74 -1.58
C PHE A 37 0.64 -3.52 -2.76
N ASN A 38 1.17 -2.30 -2.86
CA ASN A 38 2.15 -1.94 -3.87
C ASN A 38 3.47 -1.52 -3.22
N PRO A 39 4.57 -2.27 -3.39
CA PRO A 39 5.90 -1.79 -3.04
C PRO A 39 6.34 -0.75 -4.10
N GLY A 40 6.08 0.52 -3.82
CA GLY A 40 6.34 1.61 -4.75
C GLY A 40 7.82 2.04 -4.80
N PHE A 41 8.60 1.65 -3.79
CA PHE A 41 10.00 2.04 -3.68
C PHE A 41 10.81 0.96 -2.95
N ILE A 42 12.03 0.72 -3.42
CA ILE A 42 13.03 -0.12 -2.74
C ILE A 42 14.43 0.47 -2.93
N ALA A 43 15.18 0.58 -1.86
CA ALA A 43 16.58 1.00 -1.86
C ALA A 43 17.41 0.06 -0.97
N GLY A 44 18.50 -0.50 -1.48
CA GLY A 44 19.33 -1.42 -0.71
C GLY A 44 20.77 -1.47 -1.20
N GLY A 45 21.71 -1.59 -0.28
CA GLY A 45 23.13 -1.60 -0.60
C GLY A 45 24.01 -1.69 0.63
N THR A 46 25.24 -1.21 0.52
CA THR A 46 26.18 -1.08 1.65
C THR A 46 25.72 0.07 2.57
N THR A 47 25.16 1.11 1.98
CA THR A 47 24.46 2.20 2.67
C THR A 47 23.20 2.58 1.89
N ALA A 48 22.17 3.05 2.61
CA ALA A 48 20.97 3.66 2.05
C ALA A 48 20.57 4.78 3.01
N VAL A 49 20.80 6.02 2.61
CA VAL A 49 20.53 7.21 3.43
C VAL A 49 19.37 7.98 2.80
N GLY A 50 18.28 8.09 3.52
CA GLY A 50 17.10 8.85 3.10
C GLY A 50 17.21 10.32 3.48
N ASP A 51 16.55 11.19 2.71
CA ASP A 51 16.32 12.58 3.05
C ASP A 51 15.20 12.74 4.11
N SER A 52 14.91 13.98 4.49
CA SER A 52 13.86 14.30 5.47
C SER A 52 12.44 13.96 4.98
N THR A 53 12.21 13.85 3.67
CA THR A 53 10.93 13.44 3.10
C THR A 53 10.74 11.93 3.15
N GLY A 54 11.85 11.19 3.21
CA GLY A 54 11.89 9.73 3.19
C GLY A 54 11.51 9.12 1.85
N TYR A 55 11.48 9.88 0.76
CA TYR A 55 11.20 9.40 -0.60
C TYR A 55 12.41 9.49 -1.54
N THR A 56 13.47 10.17 -1.13
CA THR A 56 14.75 10.23 -1.84
C THR A 56 15.81 9.51 -1.03
N PHE A 57 16.59 8.64 -1.68
CA PHE A 57 17.64 7.88 -1.03
C PHE A 57 18.94 7.93 -1.85
N GLU A 58 20.03 8.21 -1.17
CA GLU A 58 21.38 7.99 -1.69
C GLU A 58 21.84 6.59 -1.31
N VAL A 59 22.17 5.77 -2.30
CA VAL A 59 22.52 4.36 -2.12
C VAL A 59 23.89 4.07 -2.67
N HIS A 60 24.74 3.43 -1.86
CA HIS A 60 26.03 2.90 -2.30
C HIS A 60 26.08 1.39 -2.09
N GLY A 61 26.74 0.68 -2.98
CA GLY A 61 26.91 -0.76 -2.89
C GLY A 61 28.13 -1.28 -3.62
N LYS A 62 28.52 -2.50 -3.28
CA LYS A 62 29.56 -3.26 -3.97
C LYS A 62 29.08 -4.68 -4.19
N THR A 63 29.34 -5.23 -5.36
CA THR A 63 28.86 -6.57 -5.75
C THR A 63 29.44 -7.71 -4.91
N ASN A 64 30.56 -7.51 -4.27
CA ASN A 64 31.25 -8.49 -3.42
C ASN A 64 31.00 -8.30 -1.91
N ILE A 65 30.01 -7.47 -1.53
CA ILE A 65 29.61 -7.25 -0.13
C ILE A 65 28.14 -7.63 0.03
N ILE A 66 27.83 -8.40 1.08
CA ILE A 66 26.46 -8.69 1.49
C ILE A 66 25.81 -7.38 1.97
N SER A 67 24.68 -7.01 1.41
CA SER A 67 23.96 -5.78 1.74
C SER A 67 23.48 -5.78 3.20
N PRO A 68 23.94 -4.86 4.04
CA PRO A 68 23.48 -4.75 5.42
C PRO A 68 22.16 -4.03 5.59
N ILE A 69 21.69 -3.29 4.57
CA ILE A 69 20.47 -2.48 4.66
C ILE A 69 19.64 -2.53 3.38
N THR A 70 18.34 -2.62 3.54
CA THR A 70 17.34 -2.41 2.49
C THR A 70 16.13 -1.72 3.09
N VAL A 71 15.67 -0.66 2.45
CA VAL A 71 14.46 0.09 2.80
C VAL A 71 13.42 -0.13 1.71
N VAL A 72 12.21 -0.45 2.10
CA VAL A 72 11.06 -0.58 1.21
C VAL A 72 9.97 0.34 1.70
N LYS A 73 9.33 1.07 0.79
CA LYS A 73 8.10 1.83 1.05
C LYS A 73 7.00 1.36 0.11
N GLY A 74 5.80 1.29 0.61
CA GLY A 74 4.67 0.79 -0.16
C GLY A 74 3.36 1.42 0.26
N ASP A 75 2.34 1.23 -0.57
CA ASP A 75 0.97 1.67 -0.38
C ASP A 75 0.08 0.45 -0.12
N LEU A 76 -0.63 0.45 1.02
CA LEU A 76 -1.61 -0.57 1.39
C LEU A 76 -3.00 0.04 1.28
N ARG A 77 -3.83 -0.49 0.35
CA ARG A 77 -5.21 -0.06 0.16
C ARG A 77 -6.18 -1.13 0.63
N PHE A 78 -7.24 -0.70 1.30
CA PHE A 78 -8.23 -1.55 1.96
C PHE A 78 -9.63 -0.93 1.87
N GLN A 79 -10.67 -1.72 2.12
CA GLN A 79 -12.07 -1.29 2.07
C GLN A 79 -12.70 -1.08 3.45
N SER A 80 -12.07 -1.61 4.50
CA SER A 80 -12.54 -1.45 5.88
C SER A 80 -11.39 -1.49 6.87
N GLU A 81 -11.59 -0.89 8.03
CA GLU A 81 -10.61 -0.91 9.11
C GLU A 81 -10.29 -2.35 9.56
N ALA A 82 -11.30 -3.23 9.59
CA ALA A 82 -11.10 -4.63 9.91
C ALA A 82 -10.18 -5.33 8.87
N GLN A 83 -10.34 -5.02 7.58
CA GLN A 83 -9.45 -5.53 6.53
C GLN A 83 -8.02 -5.01 6.69
N LYS A 84 -7.88 -3.70 6.98
CA LYS A 84 -6.58 -3.07 7.27
C LYS A 84 -5.84 -3.81 8.38
N GLU A 85 -6.49 -3.99 9.52
CA GLU A 85 -5.84 -4.62 10.67
C GLU A 85 -5.49 -6.09 10.44
N ARG A 86 -6.34 -6.85 9.74
CA ARG A 86 -5.98 -8.23 9.33
C ARG A 86 -4.77 -8.25 8.42
N ALA A 87 -4.74 -7.39 7.39
CA ALA A 87 -3.60 -7.31 6.48
C ALA A 87 -2.30 -6.93 7.20
N ARG A 88 -2.36 -5.93 8.08
CA ARG A 88 -1.22 -5.52 8.92
C ARG A 88 -0.76 -6.62 9.85
N GLY A 89 -1.70 -7.40 10.42
CA GLY A 89 -1.38 -8.58 11.21
C GLY A 89 -0.57 -9.61 10.42
N VAL A 90 -1.03 -9.96 9.23
CA VAL A 90 -0.31 -10.85 8.31
C VAL A 90 1.07 -10.30 7.94
N MET A 91 1.18 -9.00 7.65
CA MET A 91 2.46 -8.37 7.33
C MET A 91 3.44 -8.43 8.51
N ARG A 92 2.97 -8.15 9.74
CA ARG A 92 3.81 -8.27 10.96
C ARG A 92 4.29 -9.72 11.19
N GLU A 93 3.42 -10.72 10.98
CA GLU A 93 3.80 -12.13 11.09
C GLU A 93 4.88 -12.54 10.08
N ILE A 94 4.82 -12.01 8.86
CA ILE A 94 5.81 -12.27 7.81
C ILE A 94 7.15 -11.62 8.18
N VAL A 95 7.11 -10.37 8.63
CA VAL A 95 8.30 -9.60 9.01
C VAL A 95 8.97 -10.18 10.25
N ALA A 96 8.22 -10.76 11.18
CA ALA A 96 8.76 -11.41 12.36
C ALA A 96 9.54 -12.71 12.08
N LYS A 97 9.47 -13.24 10.86
CA LYS A 97 10.26 -14.41 10.42
C LYS A 97 11.45 -13.91 9.63
N HIS A 98 12.64 -14.42 9.91
CA HIS A 98 13.87 -13.93 9.31
C HIS A 98 14.66 -15.04 8.62
N LEU A 99 15.33 -14.69 7.53
CA LEU A 99 16.40 -15.51 6.99
C LEU A 99 17.59 -15.49 7.98
N PRO A 100 18.41 -16.54 8.01
CA PRO A 100 19.58 -16.56 8.87
C PRO A 100 20.48 -15.33 8.70
N GLY A 101 20.87 -14.70 9.80
CA GLY A 101 21.71 -13.51 9.83
C GLY A 101 21.04 -12.22 9.37
N THR A 102 19.71 -12.18 9.32
CA THR A 102 18.95 -10.97 8.98
C THR A 102 18.01 -10.55 10.09
N ASP A 103 17.54 -9.31 10.02
CA ASP A 103 16.50 -8.74 10.86
C ASP A 103 15.64 -7.79 10.02
N ALA A 104 14.39 -7.56 10.43
CA ALA A 104 13.50 -6.65 9.74
C ALA A 104 12.47 -6.03 10.71
N SER A 105 12.02 -4.84 10.37
CA SER A 105 10.91 -4.17 11.06
C SER A 105 9.94 -3.57 10.05
N ILE A 106 8.70 -3.37 10.47
CA ILE A 106 7.67 -2.72 9.66
C ILE A 106 6.93 -1.69 10.50
N THR A 107 6.71 -0.52 9.94
CA THR A 107 5.87 0.55 10.49
C THR A 107 4.73 0.84 9.52
N PHE A 108 3.64 1.39 10.04
CA PHE A 108 2.49 1.79 9.26
C PHE A 108 2.12 3.23 9.62
N ASP A 109 1.97 4.04 8.59
CA ASP A 109 1.47 5.41 8.71
C ASP A 109 0.02 5.42 8.22
N ASP A 110 -0.91 5.88 9.07
CA ASP A 110 -2.31 6.05 8.68
C ASP A 110 -2.47 7.37 7.92
N SER A 111 -3.06 7.28 6.74
CA SER A 111 -3.39 8.42 5.90
C SER A 111 -4.92 8.54 5.83
N TYR A 112 -5.53 8.06 4.75
CA TYR A 112 -6.97 8.15 4.57
C TYR A 112 -7.69 6.94 5.18
N PRO A 113 -8.77 7.14 5.96
CA PRO A 113 -9.62 6.04 6.44
C PRO A 113 -10.32 5.32 5.28
N ALA A 114 -10.78 4.09 5.55
CA ALA A 114 -11.64 3.40 4.60
C ALA A 114 -13.00 4.10 4.47
N MET A 115 -13.51 4.19 3.25
CA MET A 115 -14.85 4.72 2.96
C MET A 115 -15.67 3.67 2.19
N PRO A 116 -16.22 2.66 2.86
CA PRO A 116 -17.12 1.69 2.23
C PRO A 116 -18.44 2.33 1.85
N LEU A 117 -19.13 1.77 0.85
CA LEU A 117 -20.49 2.19 0.51
C LEU A 117 -21.44 1.86 1.69
N THR A 118 -21.98 2.90 2.31
CA THR A 118 -22.97 2.77 3.38
C THR A 118 -24.41 2.82 2.82
N PRO A 119 -25.43 2.36 3.56
CA PRO A 119 -26.83 2.51 3.14
C PRO A 119 -27.22 3.96 2.85
N GLY A 120 -26.76 4.92 3.67
CA GLY A 120 -26.99 6.35 3.44
C GLY A 120 -26.28 6.86 2.18
N GLY A 121 -25.03 6.45 1.95
CA GLY A 121 -24.29 6.77 0.72
C GLY A 121 -24.97 6.17 -0.53
N ALA A 122 -25.50 4.94 -0.43
CA ALA A 122 -26.26 4.32 -1.53
C ALA A 122 -27.54 5.10 -1.85
N THR A 123 -28.23 5.64 -0.85
CA THR A 123 -29.42 6.50 -1.04
C THR A 123 -29.06 7.79 -1.80
N ILE A 124 -27.98 8.47 -1.40
CA ILE A 124 -27.51 9.69 -2.08
C ILE A 124 -27.11 9.35 -3.53
N LEU A 125 -26.39 8.25 -3.74
CA LEU A 125 -26.00 7.81 -5.08
C LEU A 125 -27.21 7.54 -5.97
N ALA A 126 -28.25 6.89 -5.45
CA ALA A 126 -29.49 6.62 -6.20
C ALA A 126 -30.23 7.90 -6.59
N GLN A 127 -30.28 8.90 -5.69
CA GLN A 127 -30.83 10.21 -5.99
C GLN A 127 -30.04 10.93 -7.09
N TYR A 128 -28.72 10.91 -7.00
CA TYR A 128 -27.84 11.47 -8.01
C TYR A 128 -27.97 10.79 -9.38
N ASP A 129 -28.04 9.46 -9.41
CA ASP A 129 -28.31 8.69 -10.65
C ASP A 129 -29.65 9.07 -11.29
N SER A 130 -30.69 9.24 -10.47
CA SER A 130 -32.01 9.66 -10.95
C SER A 130 -31.97 11.04 -11.62
N VAL A 131 -31.32 12.02 -10.99
CA VAL A 131 -31.14 13.36 -11.55
C VAL A 131 -30.30 13.34 -12.80
N SER A 132 -29.19 12.60 -12.81
CA SER A 132 -28.32 12.44 -13.98
C SER A 132 -29.09 11.94 -15.20
N ARG A 133 -29.91 10.89 -15.04
CA ARG A 133 -30.74 10.33 -16.11
C ARG A 133 -31.83 11.28 -16.55
N ALA A 134 -32.47 12.01 -15.63
CA ALA A 134 -33.51 12.98 -15.95
C ALA A 134 -32.96 14.15 -16.82
N LEU A 135 -31.67 14.46 -16.66
CA LEU A 135 -30.96 15.46 -17.47
C LEU A 135 -30.37 14.90 -18.77
N GLY A 136 -30.60 13.61 -19.08
CA GLY A 136 -30.09 12.97 -20.29
C GLY A 136 -28.63 12.49 -20.20
N TYR A 137 -28.03 12.47 -19.01
CA TYR A 137 -26.70 11.96 -18.80
C TYR A 137 -26.69 10.44 -18.53
N PRO A 138 -25.54 9.76 -18.65
CA PRO A 138 -25.41 8.35 -18.34
C PRO A 138 -25.76 8.02 -16.90
N ALA A 139 -26.08 6.73 -16.68
CA ALA A 139 -26.27 6.18 -15.32
C ALA A 139 -25.02 6.35 -14.47
N VAL A 140 -25.21 6.77 -13.22
CA VAL A 140 -24.15 6.87 -12.22
C VAL A 140 -24.18 5.66 -11.30
N ARG A 141 -23.03 5.09 -11.01
CA ARG A 141 -22.87 3.89 -10.18
C ARG A 141 -21.73 4.05 -9.21
N ALA A 142 -21.73 3.28 -8.13
CA ALA A 142 -20.58 3.18 -7.25
C ALA A 142 -19.36 2.70 -8.06
N GLN A 143 -18.23 3.35 -7.81
CA GLN A 143 -16.97 2.97 -8.45
C GLN A 143 -16.49 1.61 -7.93
N ASP A 144 -15.89 0.83 -8.81
CA ASP A 144 -15.17 -0.38 -8.41
C ASP A 144 -14.11 -0.04 -7.36
N ALA A 145 -14.16 -0.76 -6.26
CA ALA A 145 -13.24 -0.58 -5.14
C ALA A 145 -11.76 -0.73 -5.53
N ASN A 146 -11.44 -1.48 -6.58
CA ASN A 146 -10.07 -1.64 -7.08
C ASN A 146 -9.58 -0.44 -7.91
N ARG A 147 -10.47 0.48 -8.27
CA ARG A 147 -10.17 1.68 -9.08
C ARG A 147 -10.30 2.98 -8.29
N ARG A 148 -10.50 2.90 -6.99
CA ARG A 148 -10.68 4.07 -6.13
C ARG A 148 -9.39 4.82 -5.87
N GLY A 149 -9.52 6.13 -5.69
CA GLY A 149 -8.56 6.99 -4.99
C GLY A 149 -8.90 7.11 -3.50
N ALA A 150 -8.24 8.03 -2.82
CA ALA A 150 -8.60 8.51 -1.49
C ALA A 150 -9.28 9.88 -1.64
N GLY A 151 -10.26 10.19 -0.79
CA GLY A 151 -10.96 11.46 -0.78
C GLY A 151 -11.18 11.95 0.64
N ASP A 152 -11.17 13.29 0.81
CA ASP A 152 -11.29 13.92 2.13
C ASP A 152 -12.61 13.59 2.84
N LEU A 153 -13.64 13.24 2.08
CA LEU A 153 -14.91 12.78 2.63
C LEU A 153 -14.75 11.54 3.51
N SER A 154 -13.73 10.73 3.31
CA SER A 154 -13.48 9.53 4.13
C SER A 154 -13.32 9.83 5.63
N PHE A 155 -12.86 11.04 6.00
CA PHE A 155 -12.71 11.44 7.40
C PHE A 155 -14.06 11.74 8.10
N VAL A 156 -15.08 12.11 7.36
CA VAL A 156 -16.41 12.43 7.88
C VAL A 156 -17.47 11.37 7.57
N ALA A 157 -17.16 10.45 6.65
CA ALA A 157 -18.07 9.37 6.25
C ALA A 157 -18.58 8.47 7.39
N PRO A 158 -17.85 8.26 8.50
CA PRO A 158 -18.38 7.55 9.66
C PRO A 158 -19.54 8.26 10.37
N TYR A 159 -19.69 9.58 10.19
CA TYR A 159 -20.63 10.43 10.91
C TYR A 159 -21.81 10.87 10.06
N ILE A 160 -21.59 11.05 8.77
CA ILE A 160 -22.61 11.52 7.82
C ILE A 160 -22.57 10.71 6.53
N PRO A 161 -23.73 10.42 5.91
CA PRO A 161 -23.76 9.88 4.55
C PRO A 161 -23.18 10.89 3.56
N GLY A 162 -22.38 10.39 2.61
CA GLY A 162 -21.76 11.26 1.61
C GLY A 162 -21.40 10.49 0.35
N MET A 163 -21.04 11.26 -0.69
CA MET A 163 -20.57 10.77 -1.96
C MET A 163 -19.38 11.63 -2.41
N ASP A 164 -18.34 10.98 -2.90
CA ASP A 164 -17.12 11.61 -3.44
C ASP A 164 -16.92 11.21 -4.91
N GLY A 165 -15.89 11.75 -5.53
CA GLY A 165 -15.57 11.44 -6.92
C GLY A 165 -16.42 12.19 -7.94
N LEU A 166 -17.03 13.32 -7.56
CA LEU A 166 -17.81 14.20 -8.43
C LEU A 166 -16.93 15.18 -9.22
N GLY A 167 -15.64 15.14 -9.01
CA GLY A 167 -14.68 16.08 -9.58
C GLY A 167 -14.56 16.01 -11.10
N ALA A 168 -13.74 16.91 -11.64
CA ALA A 168 -13.53 17.04 -13.09
C ALA A 168 -13.07 15.71 -13.71
N LEU A 169 -13.60 15.43 -14.92
CA LEU A 169 -13.10 14.36 -15.75
C LEU A 169 -11.78 14.79 -16.38
N GLY A 170 -10.76 13.94 -16.30
CA GLY A 170 -9.43 14.22 -16.85
C GLY A 170 -8.55 12.99 -16.85
N GLY A 171 -7.39 13.11 -17.48
CA GLY A 171 -6.31 12.13 -17.45
C GLY A 171 -5.01 12.75 -16.95
N GLY A 172 -3.99 11.92 -16.69
CA GLY A 172 -2.66 12.39 -16.30
C GLY A 172 -2.52 12.73 -14.80
N GLY A 173 -3.44 12.26 -13.96
CA GLY A 173 -3.22 12.30 -12.51
C GLY A 173 -1.93 11.53 -12.17
N HIS A 174 -1.03 12.15 -11.43
CA HIS A 174 0.29 11.61 -11.07
C HIS A 174 1.33 11.55 -12.22
N SER A 175 1.14 12.27 -13.31
CA SER A 175 2.15 12.43 -14.38
C SER A 175 3.04 13.65 -14.17
#